data_3b57977b25b46adc721db4e57cc9b0db
#
_entry.id   3b57977b25b46adc721db4e57cc9b0db
#
_cell.length_a   1.000
_cell.length_b   1.000
_cell.length_c   1.000
_cell.angle_alpha   90.00
_cell.angle_beta   90.00
_cell.angle_gamma   90.00
#
_symmetry.space_group_name_H-M   'P 1'
#
loop_
_entity.id
_entity.type
_entity.pdbx_description
1 polymer ?
#
loop_
_entity_poly.entity_id
_entity_poly.type
_entity_poly.pdbx_seq_one_letter_code
_entity_poly.pdbx_strand_id
1 'polypeptide(L)'
;MWNEIKSNISSALVYFREFILFLVMVIVIIFLLIEKLSLSIPLILLLLLVGIIILNLIGRRRIKEIDEIKNIVSSIRQSKYQSSDEIVLTKHLSALENEIKEMFEKAKSDIEYLERLQRMRSQFLANVSHELRTPIFSIQGYLETLLNGAMDDPKVNKHFLQKANQNTVNLSNLLNDLIDISMIESGEMRMSYRYFDINSFIQNILSEIIPIAEEKNIKLVFNPTKEGLQVFGDKDKLKQVFVNLLQNAIKYTDEGSIDILLDEDKKFVNIAVKDTGIGIPQEDLNRVFERFYRVDKARSRAVGGTGLGLAIVKHIIEAHNSKIIVQSRLGEGS
;
A
#
# COMPACT_ATOMS: atom_id res chain seq x y z
N MET A 1 -15.97 -54.57 3.22
CA MET A 1 -16.21 -54.81 4.66
C MET A 1 -14.92 -55.09 5.44
N TRP A 2 -14.13 -56.18 5.14
CA TRP A 2 -12.90 -56.48 5.91
C TRP A 2 -11.81 -55.40 5.81
N ASN A 3 -11.54 -54.86 4.63
CA ASN A 3 -10.58 -53.78 4.42
C ASN A 3 -11.03 -52.47 5.09
N GLU A 4 -12.32 -52.21 5.13
CA GLU A 4 -12.90 -51.04 5.81
C GLU A 4 -12.76 -51.15 7.34
N ILE A 5 -13.03 -52.36 7.88
CA ILE A 5 -12.82 -52.62 9.32
C ILE A 5 -11.34 -52.43 9.70
N LYS A 6 -10.42 -52.97 8.87
CA LYS A 6 -8.97 -52.83 9.07
C LYS A 6 -8.53 -51.34 9.05
N SER A 7 -9.05 -50.56 8.13
CA SER A 7 -8.78 -49.11 8.05
C SER A 7 -9.30 -48.36 9.29
N ASN A 8 -10.55 -48.67 9.70
CA ASN A 8 -11.16 -48.03 10.88
C ASN A 8 -10.41 -48.39 12.16
N ILE A 9 -9.98 -49.65 12.34
CA ILE A 9 -9.18 -50.08 13.48
C ILE A 9 -7.80 -49.38 13.46
N SER A 10 -7.15 -49.30 12.31
CA SER A 10 -5.86 -48.59 12.18
C SER A 10 -5.94 -47.12 12.59
N SER A 11 -7.01 -46.43 12.22
CA SER A 11 -7.20 -45.00 12.61
C SER A 11 -7.58 -44.83 14.09
N ALA A 12 -8.15 -45.85 14.73
CA ALA A 12 -8.46 -45.87 16.16
C ALA A 12 -7.25 -46.24 17.05
N LEU A 13 -6.16 -46.75 16.45
CA LEU A 13 -4.95 -47.20 17.17
C LEU A 13 -4.26 -46.08 17.99
N VAL A 14 -4.57 -44.81 17.70
CA VAL A 14 -4.07 -43.67 18.53
C VAL A 14 -4.55 -43.78 19.98
N TYR A 15 -5.73 -44.35 20.19
CA TYR A 15 -6.30 -44.60 21.53
C TYR A 15 -6.06 -46.02 22.00
N PHE A 16 -5.19 -46.76 21.29
CA PHE A 16 -4.97 -48.17 21.52
C PHE A 16 -4.40 -48.44 22.92
N ARG A 17 -3.54 -47.57 23.42
CA ARG A 17 -2.95 -47.69 24.76
C ARG A 17 -4.00 -47.56 25.88
N GLU A 18 -4.88 -46.56 25.80
CA GLU A 18 -5.96 -46.34 26.76
C GLU A 18 -6.99 -47.45 26.68
N PHE A 19 -7.28 -47.92 25.48
CA PHE A 19 -8.19 -49.02 25.27
C PHE A 19 -7.64 -50.36 25.79
N ILE A 20 -6.34 -50.66 25.58
CA ILE A 20 -5.69 -51.85 26.14
C ILE A 20 -5.68 -51.78 27.66
N LEU A 21 -5.35 -50.64 28.27
CA LEU A 21 -5.39 -50.50 29.72
C LEU A 21 -6.79 -50.75 30.30
N PHE A 22 -7.82 -50.21 29.64
CA PHE A 22 -9.20 -50.46 30.02
C PHE A 22 -9.57 -51.95 29.87
N LEU A 23 -9.20 -52.58 28.77
CA LEU A 23 -9.48 -54.00 28.49
C LEU A 23 -8.75 -54.92 29.48
N VAL A 24 -7.50 -54.64 29.81
CA VAL A 24 -6.71 -55.38 30.83
C VAL A 24 -7.35 -55.21 32.19
N MET A 25 -7.77 -54.05 32.58
CA MET A 25 -8.45 -53.76 33.84
C MET A 25 -9.76 -54.55 33.93
N VAL A 26 -10.57 -54.57 32.86
CA VAL A 26 -11.83 -55.34 32.80
C VAL A 26 -11.57 -56.84 32.89
N ILE A 27 -10.55 -57.36 32.19
CA ILE A 27 -10.18 -58.79 32.25
C ILE A 27 -9.74 -59.16 33.68
N VAL A 28 -8.93 -58.34 34.33
CA VAL A 28 -8.50 -58.56 35.72
C VAL A 28 -9.69 -58.59 36.69
N ILE A 29 -10.63 -57.63 36.54
CA ILE A 29 -11.85 -57.59 37.37
C ILE A 29 -12.69 -58.83 37.16
N ILE A 30 -12.87 -59.28 35.90
CA ILE A 30 -13.62 -60.51 35.60
C ILE A 30 -12.94 -61.76 36.19
N PHE A 31 -11.58 -61.84 36.06
CA PHE A 31 -10.84 -62.93 36.64
C PHE A 31 -10.96 -63.02 38.15
N LEU A 32 -11.00 -61.88 38.82
CA LEU A 32 -11.17 -61.78 40.28
C LEU A 32 -12.61 -62.10 40.73
N LEU A 33 -13.61 -61.92 39.87
CA LEU A 33 -15.06 -62.13 40.23
C LEU A 33 -15.57 -63.51 39.86
N ILE A 34 -14.89 -64.31 39.05
CA ILE A 34 -15.41 -65.58 38.55
C ILE A 34 -14.53 -66.74 39.02
N GLU A 35 -15.00 -67.48 40.00
CA GLU A 35 -14.36 -68.69 40.51
C GLU A 35 -14.38 -69.91 39.55
N LYS A 36 -15.27 -69.88 38.52
CA LYS A 36 -15.41 -70.99 37.55
C LYS A 36 -14.81 -70.64 36.18
N LEU A 37 -13.70 -71.28 35.84
CA LEU A 37 -12.91 -71.03 34.59
C LEU A 37 -13.73 -71.30 33.29
N SER A 38 -14.73 -72.14 33.31
CA SER A 38 -15.57 -72.49 32.12
C SER A 38 -16.53 -71.36 31.73
N LEU A 39 -16.87 -70.45 32.62
CA LEU A 39 -17.72 -69.28 32.31
C LEU A 39 -16.90 -68.03 31.91
N SER A 40 -15.65 -68.01 32.26
CA SER A 40 -14.78 -66.85 31.97
C SER A 40 -14.37 -66.75 30.50
N ILE A 41 -14.17 -67.84 29.80
CA ILE A 41 -13.74 -67.84 28.37
C ILE A 41 -14.78 -67.22 27.44
N PRO A 42 -16.07 -67.58 27.43
CA PRO A 42 -17.07 -66.97 26.55
C PRO A 42 -17.27 -65.47 26.87
N LEU A 43 -17.16 -65.08 28.15
CA LEU A 43 -17.28 -63.68 28.56
C LEU A 43 -16.10 -62.83 28.05
N ILE A 44 -14.87 -63.33 28.09
CA ILE A 44 -13.69 -62.70 27.53
C ILE A 44 -13.83 -62.53 26.02
N LEU A 45 -14.28 -63.54 25.30
CA LEU A 45 -14.52 -63.50 23.85
C LEU A 45 -15.60 -62.45 23.49
N LEU A 46 -16.67 -62.34 24.29
CA LEU A 46 -17.73 -61.36 24.12
C LEU A 46 -17.17 -59.93 24.32
N LEU A 47 -16.38 -59.71 25.35
CA LEU A 47 -15.73 -58.39 25.62
C LEU A 47 -14.76 -58.00 24.51
N LEU A 48 -13.95 -58.89 23.98
CA LEU A 48 -13.09 -58.68 22.83
C LEU A 48 -13.89 -58.28 21.58
N LEU A 49 -15.01 -58.97 21.30
CA LEU A 49 -15.90 -58.66 20.20
C LEU A 49 -16.49 -57.24 20.34
N VAL A 50 -17.00 -56.90 21.55
CA VAL A 50 -17.52 -55.56 21.86
C VAL A 50 -16.41 -54.51 21.70
N GLY A 51 -15.21 -54.79 22.17
CA GLY A 51 -14.05 -53.90 22.00
C GLY A 51 -13.71 -53.61 20.53
N ILE A 52 -13.72 -54.64 19.68
CA ILE A 52 -13.51 -54.48 18.23
C ILE A 52 -14.62 -53.65 17.60
N ILE A 53 -15.88 -53.83 18.01
CA ILE A 53 -17.01 -53.02 17.52
C ILE A 53 -16.83 -51.55 17.93
N ILE A 54 -16.48 -51.28 19.18
CA ILE A 54 -16.25 -49.92 19.67
C ILE A 54 -15.09 -49.26 18.92
N LEU A 55 -13.95 -49.97 18.75
CA LEU A 55 -12.80 -49.46 17.97
C LEU A 55 -13.19 -49.14 16.51
N ASN A 56 -13.99 -50.00 15.89
CA ASN A 56 -14.48 -49.75 14.53
C ASN A 56 -15.36 -48.49 14.47
N LEU A 57 -16.26 -48.29 15.43
CA LEU A 57 -17.13 -47.12 15.49
C LEU A 57 -16.34 -45.81 15.70
N ILE A 58 -15.36 -45.85 16.62
CA ILE A 58 -14.46 -44.69 16.87
C ILE A 58 -13.65 -44.38 15.60
N GLY A 59 -13.10 -45.42 14.96
CA GLY A 59 -12.32 -45.28 13.73
C GLY A 59 -13.12 -44.68 12.57
N ARG A 60 -14.36 -45.17 12.36
CA ARG A 60 -15.27 -44.58 11.34
C ARG A 60 -15.57 -43.11 11.57
N ARG A 61 -15.82 -42.72 12.81
CA ARG A 61 -16.10 -41.34 13.17
C ARG A 61 -14.89 -40.45 12.86
N ARG A 62 -13.69 -40.89 13.25
CA ARG A 62 -12.45 -40.17 13.03
C ARG A 62 -12.10 -39.99 11.54
N ILE A 63 -12.31 -41.05 10.73
CA ILE A 63 -12.10 -40.92 9.28
C ILE A 63 -13.02 -39.87 8.69
N LYS A 64 -14.29 -39.85 9.08
CA LYS A 64 -15.23 -38.81 8.62
C LYS A 64 -14.77 -37.39 8.99
N GLU A 65 -14.33 -37.17 10.23
CA GLU A 65 -13.85 -35.86 10.71
C GLU A 65 -12.61 -35.43 9.88
N ILE A 66 -11.67 -36.32 9.61
CA ILE A 66 -10.50 -36.03 8.78
C ILE A 66 -10.90 -35.74 7.33
N ASP A 67 -11.86 -36.46 6.77
CA ASP A 67 -12.35 -36.22 5.40
C ASP A 67 -13.09 -34.87 5.30
N GLU A 68 -13.86 -34.47 6.33
CA GLU A 68 -14.47 -33.14 6.40
C GLU A 68 -13.41 -32.03 6.36
N ILE A 69 -12.38 -32.11 7.21
CA ILE A 69 -11.28 -31.15 7.25
C ILE A 69 -10.57 -31.10 5.90
N LYS A 70 -10.23 -32.26 5.33
CA LYS A 70 -9.58 -32.38 4.04
C LYS A 70 -10.40 -31.73 2.91
N ASN A 71 -11.71 -31.94 2.91
CA ASN A 71 -12.61 -31.37 1.92
C ASN A 71 -12.67 -29.83 2.04
N ILE A 72 -12.76 -29.31 3.27
CA ILE A 72 -12.73 -27.85 3.51
C ILE A 72 -11.41 -27.24 3.03
N VAL A 73 -10.27 -27.79 3.46
CA VAL A 73 -8.95 -27.30 3.04
C VAL A 73 -8.78 -27.38 1.52
N SER A 74 -9.27 -28.47 0.89
CA SER A 74 -9.27 -28.61 -0.57
C SER A 74 -10.15 -27.57 -1.26
N SER A 75 -11.31 -27.28 -0.69
CA SER A 75 -12.25 -26.27 -1.22
C SER A 75 -11.70 -24.86 -1.08
N ILE A 76 -11.04 -24.52 0.04
CA ILE A 76 -10.31 -23.25 0.23
C ILE A 76 -9.22 -23.12 -0.83
N ARG A 77 -8.39 -24.14 -1.02
CA ARG A 77 -7.33 -24.15 -2.05
C ARG A 77 -7.86 -23.96 -3.47
N GLN A 78 -9.07 -24.43 -3.75
CA GLN A 78 -9.73 -24.28 -5.06
C GLN A 78 -10.56 -23.00 -5.18
N SER A 79 -10.46 -22.10 -4.18
CA SER A 79 -11.22 -20.84 -4.13
C SER A 79 -12.73 -21.02 -4.30
N LYS A 80 -13.27 -22.11 -3.76
CA LYS A 80 -14.72 -22.41 -3.86
C LYS A 80 -15.54 -21.60 -2.87
N TYR A 81 -14.96 -21.20 -1.73
CA TYR A 81 -15.64 -20.41 -0.72
C TYR A 81 -15.47 -18.91 -1.01
N GLN A 82 -16.55 -18.16 -0.83
CA GLN A 82 -16.56 -16.71 -0.94
C GLN A 82 -16.53 -16.00 0.42
N SER A 83 -17.05 -16.70 1.45
CA SER A 83 -17.11 -16.20 2.83
C SER A 83 -16.66 -17.28 3.81
N SER A 84 -16.10 -16.87 4.93
CA SER A 84 -15.76 -17.75 6.05
C SER A 84 -16.97 -18.43 6.67
N ASP A 85 -18.18 -17.85 6.53
CA ASP A 85 -19.42 -18.45 7.02
C ASP A 85 -19.79 -19.78 6.35
N GLU A 86 -19.26 -20.01 5.14
CA GLU A 86 -19.46 -21.26 4.41
C GLU A 86 -18.63 -22.43 4.98
N ILE A 87 -17.64 -22.12 5.84
CA ILE A 87 -16.77 -23.09 6.48
C ILE A 87 -17.48 -23.59 7.73
N VAL A 88 -18.02 -24.80 7.66
CA VAL A 88 -18.72 -25.45 8.77
C VAL A 88 -18.13 -26.81 9.03
N LEU A 89 -17.70 -27.06 10.25
CA LEU A 89 -17.24 -28.36 10.75
C LEU A 89 -18.22 -28.91 11.78
N THR A 90 -18.05 -30.19 12.09
CA THR A 90 -18.83 -30.81 13.17
C THR A 90 -18.58 -30.13 14.50
N LYS A 91 -19.61 -30.08 15.38
CA LYS A 91 -19.63 -29.37 16.65
C LYS A 91 -18.41 -29.64 17.57
N HIS A 92 -17.80 -30.81 17.45
CA HIS A 92 -16.59 -31.18 18.21
C HIS A 92 -15.32 -30.50 17.70
N LEU A 93 -15.34 -29.99 16.48
CA LEU A 93 -14.22 -29.34 15.81
C LEU A 93 -14.42 -27.81 15.74
N SER A 94 -15.31 -27.25 16.56
CA SER A 94 -15.62 -25.82 16.53
C SER A 94 -14.41 -24.92 16.79
N ALA A 95 -13.48 -25.34 17.64
CA ALA A 95 -12.24 -24.61 17.84
C ALA A 95 -11.39 -24.56 16.56
N LEU A 96 -11.27 -25.70 15.86
CA LEU A 96 -10.54 -25.79 14.59
C LEU A 96 -11.28 -25.03 13.47
N GLU A 97 -12.61 -25.06 13.47
CA GLU A 97 -13.43 -24.25 12.55
C GLU A 97 -13.09 -22.77 12.66
N ASN A 98 -13.02 -22.23 13.90
CA ASN A 98 -12.68 -20.82 14.12
C ASN A 98 -11.28 -20.48 13.63
N GLU A 99 -10.28 -21.33 13.92
CA GLU A 99 -8.91 -21.14 13.43
C GLU A 99 -8.83 -21.15 11.88
N ILE A 100 -9.56 -22.06 11.24
CA ILE A 100 -9.61 -22.10 9.77
C ILE A 100 -10.31 -20.87 9.21
N LYS A 101 -11.39 -20.37 9.84
CA LYS A 101 -12.08 -19.13 9.46
C LYS A 101 -11.15 -17.93 9.56
N GLU A 102 -10.45 -17.78 10.68
CA GLU A 102 -9.48 -16.68 10.87
C GLU A 102 -8.35 -16.72 9.84
N MET A 103 -7.81 -17.91 9.59
CA MET A 103 -6.78 -18.12 8.56
C MET A 103 -7.32 -17.74 7.17
N PHE A 104 -8.55 -18.13 6.85
CA PHE A 104 -9.20 -17.82 5.57
C PHE A 104 -9.39 -16.32 5.39
N GLU A 105 -9.96 -15.61 6.40
CA GLU A 105 -10.16 -14.16 6.35
C GLU A 105 -8.84 -13.40 6.21
N LYS A 106 -7.81 -13.83 6.96
CA LYS A 106 -6.48 -13.23 6.85
C LYS A 106 -5.90 -13.43 5.45
N ALA A 107 -5.92 -14.66 4.93
CA ALA A 107 -5.42 -14.94 3.58
C ALA A 107 -6.18 -14.15 2.51
N LYS A 108 -7.51 -14.01 2.63
CA LYS A 108 -8.34 -13.21 1.74
C LYS A 108 -7.95 -11.73 1.78
N SER A 109 -7.81 -11.16 2.99
CA SER A 109 -7.36 -9.79 3.17
C SER A 109 -5.97 -9.54 2.57
N ASP A 110 -5.03 -10.47 2.76
CA ASP A 110 -3.68 -10.38 2.20
C ASP A 110 -3.71 -10.43 0.66
N ILE A 111 -4.53 -11.28 0.07
CA ILE A 111 -4.72 -11.36 -1.39
C ILE A 111 -5.31 -10.05 -1.93
N GLU A 112 -6.38 -9.53 -1.32
CA GLU A 112 -7.01 -8.26 -1.71
C GLU A 112 -6.02 -7.09 -1.62
N TYR A 113 -5.19 -7.08 -0.58
CA TYR A 113 -4.12 -6.09 -0.41
C TYR A 113 -3.07 -6.20 -1.53
N LEU A 114 -2.58 -7.41 -1.83
CA LEU A 114 -1.61 -7.65 -2.91
C LEU A 114 -2.18 -7.27 -4.29
N GLU A 115 -3.44 -7.60 -4.57
CA GLU A 115 -4.11 -7.20 -5.81
C GLU A 115 -4.25 -5.69 -5.92
N ARG A 116 -4.53 -5.00 -4.81
CA ARG A 116 -4.56 -3.53 -4.78
C ARG A 116 -3.19 -2.95 -5.09
N LEU A 117 -2.12 -3.48 -4.48
CA LEU A 117 -0.75 -3.05 -4.77
C LEU A 117 -0.39 -3.29 -6.24
N GLN A 118 -0.76 -4.44 -6.79
CA GLN A 118 -0.53 -4.77 -8.20
C GLN A 118 -1.28 -3.82 -9.14
N ARG A 119 -2.55 -3.52 -8.85
CA ARG A 119 -3.34 -2.53 -9.61
C ARG A 119 -2.69 -1.15 -9.56
N MET A 120 -2.28 -0.68 -8.36
CA MET A 120 -1.59 0.61 -8.22
C MET A 120 -0.28 0.65 -9.01
N ARG A 121 0.52 -0.42 -8.98
CA ARG A 121 1.77 -0.53 -9.75
C ARG A 121 1.50 -0.50 -11.25
N SER A 122 0.51 -1.23 -11.74
CA SER A 122 0.14 -1.25 -13.15
C SER A 122 -0.35 0.12 -13.62
N GLN A 123 -1.17 0.79 -12.81
CA GLN A 123 -1.65 2.16 -13.08
C GLN A 123 -0.48 3.16 -13.12
N PHE A 124 0.47 3.04 -12.19
CA PHE A 124 1.67 3.86 -12.15
C PHE A 124 2.47 3.72 -13.46
N LEU A 125 2.78 2.49 -13.89
CA LEU A 125 3.51 2.23 -15.14
C LEU A 125 2.77 2.75 -16.38
N ALA A 126 1.45 2.59 -16.42
CA ALA A 126 0.63 3.12 -17.51
C ALA A 126 0.69 4.65 -17.56
N ASN A 127 0.57 5.32 -16.40
CA ASN A 127 0.66 6.77 -16.32
C ASN A 127 2.07 7.28 -16.70
N VAL A 128 3.14 6.64 -16.22
CA VAL A 128 4.52 6.94 -16.62
C VAL A 128 4.67 6.87 -18.13
N SER A 129 4.22 5.77 -18.74
CA SER A 129 4.31 5.58 -20.19
C SER A 129 3.58 6.68 -20.95
N HIS A 130 2.42 7.09 -20.46
CA HIS A 130 1.64 8.15 -21.08
C HIS A 130 2.30 9.52 -20.95
N GLU A 131 2.78 9.88 -19.74
CA GLU A 131 3.39 11.19 -19.47
C GLU A 131 4.78 11.33 -20.14
N LEU A 132 5.51 10.23 -20.39
CA LEU A 132 6.74 10.23 -21.19
C LEU A 132 6.45 10.36 -22.69
N ARG A 133 5.41 9.69 -23.20
CA ARG A 133 5.10 9.64 -24.63
C ARG A 133 4.77 11.01 -25.21
N THR A 134 4.00 11.80 -24.47
CA THR A 134 3.52 13.12 -24.94
C THR A 134 4.66 14.09 -25.26
N PRO A 135 5.64 14.38 -24.36
CA PRO A 135 6.75 15.27 -24.68
C PRO A 135 7.67 14.70 -25.77
N ILE A 136 7.87 13.38 -25.81
CA ILE A 136 8.69 12.73 -26.85
C ILE A 136 8.11 12.97 -28.23
N PHE A 137 6.81 12.72 -28.43
CA PHE A 137 6.17 12.98 -29.71
C PHE A 137 6.11 14.47 -30.08
N SER A 138 5.96 15.34 -29.06
CA SER A 138 6.02 16.78 -29.29
C SER A 138 7.39 17.23 -29.77
N ILE A 139 8.48 16.75 -29.15
CA ILE A 139 9.87 17.03 -29.57
C ILE A 139 10.06 16.53 -30.99
N GLN A 140 9.70 15.28 -31.25
CA GLN A 140 9.82 14.68 -32.57
C GLN A 140 9.09 15.50 -33.63
N GLY A 141 7.83 15.88 -33.40
CA GLY A 141 7.04 16.68 -34.34
C GLY A 141 7.61 18.06 -34.60
N TYR A 142 8.17 18.75 -33.57
CA TYR A 142 8.83 20.03 -33.78
C TYR A 142 10.11 19.87 -34.63
N LEU A 143 10.92 18.83 -34.34
CA LEU A 143 12.13 18.55 -35.12
C LEU A 143 11.80 18.16 -36.56
N GLU A 144 10.80 17.32 -36.80
CA GLU A 144 10.34 16.96 -38.14
C GLU A 144 9.87 18.17 -38.93
N THR A 145 9.11 19.07 -38.26
CA THR A 145 8.63 20.32 -38.89
C THR A 145 9.81 21.20 -39.31
N LEU A 146 10.84 21.32 -38.46
CA LEU A 146 12.04 22.08 -38.80
C LEU A 146 12.79 21.46 -39.97
N LEU A 147 12.99 20.15 -39.96
CA LEU A 147 13.66 19.42 -41.03
C LEU A 147 12.93 19.50 -42.39
N ASN A 148 11.58 19.62 -42.35
CA ASN A 148 10.75 19.72 -43.56
C ASN A 148 10.60 21.16 -44.09
N GLY A 149 11.53 22.05 -43.73
CA GLY A 149 11.66 23.40 -44.32
C GLY A 149 11.36 24.56 -43.36
N ALA A 150 10.77 24.34 -42.17
CA ALA A 150 10.54 25.42 -41.19
C ALA A 150 11.87 25.97 -40.61
N MET A 151 13.01 25.28 -40.82
CA MET A 151 14.30 25.74 -40.38
C MET A 151 14.73 27.01 -41.10
N ASP A 152 14.35 27.17 -42.38
CA ASP A 152 14.69 28.32 -43.23
C ASP A 152 13.77 29.54 -42.97
N ASP A 153 12.72 29.39 -42.19
CA ASP A 153 11.82 30.51 -41.81
C ASP A 153 12.21 31.09 -40.45
N PRO A 154 12.83 32.32 -40.45
CA PRO A 154 13.25 32.95 -39.19
C PRO A 154 12.14 33.28 -38.22
N LYS A 155 10.86 33.31 -38.67
CA LYS A 155 9.70 33.64 -37.82
C LYS A 155 9.30 32.47 -36.95
N VAL A 156 9.53 31.23 -37.40
CA VAL A 156 9.03 30.02 -36.73
C VAL A 156 10.12 29.10 -36.22
N ASN A 157 11.34 29.11 -36.81
CA ASN A 157 12.41 28.19 -36.42
C ASN A 157 12.78 28.30 -34.94
N LYS A 158 12.97 29.53 -34.43
CA LYS A 158 13.28 29.79 -33.02
C LYS A 158 12.18 29.32 -32.10
N HIS A 159 10.92 29.51 -32.51
CA HIS A 159 9.76 29.07 -31.74
C HIS A 159 9.73 27.53 -31.59
N PHE A 160 9.91 26.78 -32.67
CA PHE A 160 9.94 25.31 -32.64
C PHE A 160 11.12 24.77 -31.84
N LEU A 161 12.31 25.37 -31.97
CA LEU A 161 13.46 25.03 -31.15
C LEU A 161 13.20 25.28 -29.67
N GLN A 162 12.61 26.42 -29.31
CA GLN A 162 12.24 26.72 -27.92
C GLN A 162 11.22 25.73 -27.38
N LYS A 163 10.21 25.35 -28.17
CA LYS A 163 9.20 24.35 -27.77
C LYS A 163 9.81 22.96 -27.59
N ALA A 164 10.70 22.54 -28.48
CA ALA A 164 11.43 21.28 -28.35
C ALA A 164 12.30 21.28 -27.09
N ASN A 165 13.07 22.36 -26.86
CA ASN A 165 13.89 22.50 -25.65
C ASN A 165 13.05 22.47 -24.37
N GLN A 166 11.92 23.20 -24.35
CA GLN A 166 11.03 23.19 -23.18
C GLN A 166 10.48 21.78 -22.86
N ASN A 167 10.11 21.02 -23.89
CA ASN A 167 9.65 19.64 -23.71
C ASN A 167 10.78 18.74 -23.23
N THR A 168 12.02 18.96 -23.66
CA THR A 168 13.20 18.23 -23.17
C THR A 168 13.45 18.49 -21.69
N VAL A 169 13.37 19.77 -21.26
CA VAL A 169 13.47 20.13 -19.83
C VAL A 169 12.36 19.48 -19.01
N ASN A 170 11.12 19.53 -19.50
CA ASN A 170 9.99 18.90 -18.83
C ASN A 170 10.17 17.36 -18.69
N LEU A 171 10.70 16.71 -19.74
CA LEU A 171 11.02 15.29 -19.73
C LEU A 171 12.12 14.95 -18.72
N SER A 172 13.16 15.78 -18.62
CA SER A 172 14.22 15.63 -17.62
C SER A 172 13.70 15.76 -16.20
N ASN A 173 12.83 16.74 -15.95
CA ASN A 173 12.19 16.91 -14.63
C ASN A 173 11.32 15.71 -14.27
N LEU A 174 10.51 15.20 -15.22
CA LEU A 174 9.71 14.00 -15.01
C LEU A 174 10.59 12.78 -14.67
N LEU A 175 11.72 12.60 -15.35
CA LEU A 175 12.66 11.53 -15.08
C LEU A 175 13.24 11.63 -13.66
N ASN A 176 13.64 12.82 -13.25
CA ASN A 176 14.13 13.06 -11.88
C ASN A 176 13.05 12.76 -10.83
N ASP A 177 11.81 13.20 -11.06
CA ASP A 177 10.66 12.88 -10.19
C ASP A 177 10.47 11.35 -10.06
N LEU A 178 10.60 10.60 -11.17
CA LEU A 178 10.47 9.15 -11.17
C LEU A 178 11.62 8.46 -10.42
N ILE A 179 12.86 8.97 -10.55
CA ILE A 179 14.01 8.47 -9.80
C ILE A 179 13.78 8.70 -8.29
N ASP A 180 13.36 9.90 -7.90
CA ASP A 180 13.06 10.19 -6.49
C ASP A 180 11.99 9.25 -5.94
N ILE A 181 10.89 9.04 -6.67
CA ILE A 181 9.83 8.09 -6.26
C ILE A 181 10.37 6.67 -6.15
N SER A 182 11.20 6.22 -7.10
CA SER A 182 11.81 4.89 -7.07
C SER A 182 12.72 4.71 -5.85
N MET A 183 13.54 5.71 -5.51
CA MET A 183 14.39 5.69 -4.32
C MET A 183 13.59 5.69 -3.02
N ILE A 184 12.45 6.39 -3.00
CA ILE A 184 11.52 6.39 -1.87
C ILE A 184 10.90 5.00 -1.68
N GLU A 185 10.41 4.39 -2.77
CA GLU A 185 9.75 3.08 -2.71
C GLU A 185 10.69 1.94 -2.32
N SER A 186 11.94 1.98 -2.79
CA SER A 186 12.96 0.99 -2.44
C SER A 186 13.51 1.19 -1.02
N GLY A 187 13.20 2.31 -0.36
CA GLY A 187 13.80 2.67 0.93
C GLY A 187 15.28 3.08 0.83
N GLU A 188 15.77 3.29 -0.39
CA GLU A 188 17.16 3.66 -0.66
C GLU A 188 17.41 5.17 -0.58
N MET A 189 16.38 5.98 -0.33
CA MET A 189 16.54 7.42 -0.17
C MET A 189 17.43 7.71 1.03
N ARG A 190 18.65 8.15 0.76
CA ARG A 190 19.60 8.59 1.78
C ARG A 190 19.33 10.04 2.14
N MET A 191 19.14 10.29 3.43
CA MET A 191 18.90 11.63 3.96
C MET A 191 20.19 12.19 4.59
N SER A 192 20.52 13.45 4.27
CA SER A 192 21.68 14.16 4.81
C SER A 192 21.23 15.21 5.80
N TYR A 193 20.95 14.79 7.03
CA TYR A 193 20.45 15.69 8.07
C TYR A 193 21.53 16.62 8.60
N ARG A 194 21.23 17.94 8.66
CA ARG A 194 22.09 18.97 9.25
C ARG A 194 21.25 20.10 9.82
N TYR A 195 21.86 20.87 10.74
CA TYR A 195 21.26 22.12 11.20
C TYR A 195 21.50 23.22 10.19
N PHE A 196 20.49 24.05 9.96
CA PHE A 196 20.58 25.25 9.10
C PHE A 196 19.58 26.31 9.54
N ASP A 197 19.92 27.58 9.28
CA ASP A 197 19.03 28.72 9.56
C ASP A 197 17.87 28.73 8.57
N ILE A 198 16.63 28.68 9.11
CA ILE A 198 15.43 28.58 8.30
C ILE A 198 15.12 29.86 7.51
N ASN A 199 15.41 31.03 8.08
CA ASN A 199 15.14 32.30 7.40
C ASN A 199 16.03 32.43 6.17
N SER A 200 17.33 32.23 6.33
CA SER A 200 18.29 32.23 5.21
C SER A 200 17.97 31.16 4.16
N PHE A 201 17.50 29.97 4.59
CA PHE A 201 17.09 28.90 3.70
C PHE A 201 15.91 29.33 2.81
N ILE A 202 14.85 29.86 3.40
CA ILE A 202 13.66 30.31 2.66
C ILE A 202 14.01 31.50 1.77
N GLN A 203 14.77 32.49 2.25
CA GLN A 203 15.19 33.65 1.45
C GLN A 203 15.96 33.23 0.19
N ASN A 204 16.87 32.26 0.30
CA ASN A 204 17.60 31.72 -0.84
C ASN A 204 16.67 31.08 -1.88
N ILE A 205 15.64 30.32 -1.45
CA ILE A 205 14.66 29.75 -2.37
C ILE A 205 13.82 30.82 -3.02
N LEU A 206 13.38 31.83 -2.25
CA LEU A 206 12.55 32.90 -2.77
C LEU A 206 13.31 33.72 -3.81
N SER A 207 14.62 33.96 -3.65
CA SER A 207 15.41 34.67 -4.66
C SER A 207 15.41 33.98 -6.04
N GLU A 208 15.25 32.66 -6.07
CA GLU A 208 15.13 31.86 -7.32
C GLU A 208 13.69 31.90 -7.88
N ILE A 209 12.68 32.06 -7.04
CA ILE A 209 11.26 31.97 -7.42
C ILE A 209 10.60 33.30 -7.70
N ILE A 210 11.07 34.42 -7.07
CA ILE A 210 10.53 35.76 -7.26
C ILE A 210 10.41 36.17 -8.74
N PRO A 211 11.44 35.97 -9.60
CA PRO A 211 11.31 36.35 -11.01
C PRO A 211 10.14 35.65 -11.73
N ILE A 212 9.87 34.37 -11.38
CA ILE A 212 8.78 33.58 -11.97
C ILE A 212 7.42 34.10 -11.51
N ALA A 213 7.32 34.51 -10.24
CA ALA A 213 6.08 35.07 -9.69
C ALA A 213 5.79 36.47 -10.26
N GLU A 214 6.84 37.31 -10.43
CA GLU A 214 6.74 38.63 -11.01
C GLU A 214 6.26 38.61 -12.48
N GLU A 215 6.70 37.63 -13.27
CA GLU A 215 6.21 37.44 -14.65
C GLU A 215 4.68 37.24 -14.69
N LYS A 216 4.07 36.74 -13.60
CA LYS A 216 2.63 36.53 -13.45
C LYS A 216 1.94 37.62 -12.62
N ASN A 217 2.64 38.65 -12.19
CA ASN A 217 2.15 39.70 -11.26
C ASN A 217 1.65 39.12 -9.91
N ILE A 218 2.25 38.05 -9.43
CA ILE A 218 1.92 37.43 -8.14
C ILE A 218 2.88 37.94 -7.08
N LYS A 219 2.32 38.45 -5.97
CA LYS A 219 3.10 38.94 -4.84
C LYS A 219 3.54 37.82 -3.93
N LEU A 220 4.85 37.64 -3.73
CA LEU A 220 5.39 36.74 -2.72
C LEU A 220 5.64 37.51 -1.41
N VAL A 221 5.10 36.97 -0.30
CA VAL A 221 5.24 37.60 1.02
C VAL A 221 5.90 36.61 1.97
N PHE A 222 6.99 37.02 2.57
CA PHE A 222 7.66 36.23 3.61
C PHE A 222 8.13 37.17 4.72
N ASN A 223 7.66 36.93 5.94
CA ASN A 223 8.09 37.63 7.13
C ASN A 223 9.00 36.73 7.94
N PRO A 224 10.31 36.98 7.99
CA PRO A 224 11.24 36.21 8.79
C PRO A 224 10.83 36.17 10.27
N THR A 225 11.08 35.07 10.94
CA THR A 225 10.96 34.94 12.39
C THR A 225 12.22 35.47 13.10
N LYS A 226 12.37 35.15 14.38
CA LYS A 226 13.58 35.53 15.13
C LYS A 226 14.85 35.09 14.41
N GLU A 227 15.87 35.93 14.43
CA GLU A 227 17.18 35.58 13.89
C GLU A 227 17.76 34.35 14.59
N GLY A 228 18.43 33.48 13.80
CA GLY A 228 19.13 32.29 14.30
C GLY A 228 18.26 31.07 14.58
N LEU A 229 17.01 31.04 14.11
CA LEU A 229 16.16 29.84 14.23
C LEU A 229 16.72 28.70 13.37
N GLN A 230 17.27 27.67 14.07
CA GLN A 230 17.87 26.49 13.42
C GLN A 230 16.87 25.33 13.29
N VAL A 231 16.81 24.74 12.12
CA VAL A 231 16.01 23.54 11.82
C VAL A 231 16.95 22.38 11.47
N PHE A 232 16.63 21.20 11.98
CA PHE A 232 17.34 19.96 11.67
C PHE A 232 16.64 19.20 10.56
N GLY A 233 17.29 19.03 9.42
CA GLY A 233 16.71 18.36 8.27
C GLY A 233 17.70 18.20 7.11
N ASP A 234 17.26 17.52 6.06
CA ASP A 234 17.97 17.45 4.79
C ASP A 234 17.63 18.71 3.97
N LYS A 235 18.61 19.63 3.93
CA LYS A 235 18.43 20.94 3.29
C LYS A 235 18.06 20.83 1.81
N ASP A 236 18.62 19.87 1.08
CA ASP A 236 18.43 19.75 -0.35
C ASP A 236 17.06 19.13 -0.66
N LYS A 237 16.64 18.12 0.12
CA LYS A 237 15.30 17.55 0.02
C LYS A 237 14.20 18.52 0.46
N LEU A 238 14.44 19.28 1.53
CA LEU A 238 13.50 20.34 1.94
C LEU A 238 13.43 21.48 0.91
N LYS A 239 14.55 21.85 0.23
CA LYS A 239 14.49 22.78 -0.90
C LYS A 239 13.55 22.25 -1.98
N GLN A 240 13.62 20.97 -2.32
CA GLN A 240 12.73 20.35 -3.29
C GLN A 240 11.25 20.45 -2.87
N VAL A 241 10.96 20.23 -1.57
CA VAL A 241 9.60 20.42 -1.02
C VAL A 241 9.10 21.84 -1.27
N PHE A 242 9.90 22.85 -0.86
CA PHE A 242 9.51 24.25 -1.00
C PHE A 242 9.33 24.67 -2.45
N VAL A 243 10.25 24.29 -3.33
CA VAL A 243 10.16 24.58 -4.76
C VAL A 243 8.89 23.99 -5.35
N ASN A 244 8.56 22.73 -5.04
CA ASN A 244 7.32 22.08 -5.51
C ASN A 244 6.05 22.79 -5.00
N LEU A 245 6.02 23.20 -3.73
CA LEU A 245 4.87 23.92 -3.17
C LEU A 245 4.71 25.29 -3.78
N LEU A 246 5.79 26.08 -3.87
CA LEU A 246 5.77 27.43 -4.44
C LEU A 246 5.44 27.43 -5.93
N GLN A 247 6.00 26.49 -6.70
CA GLN A 247 5.66 26.33 -8.11
C GLN A 247 4.18 25.96 -8.31
N ASN A 248 3.62 25.10 -7.45
CA ASN A 248 2.19 24.80 -7.49
C ASN A 248 1.37 26.05 -7.14
N ALA A 249 1.71 26.78 -6.09
CA ALA A 249 1.04 28.03 -5.71
C ALA A 249 1.03 29.04 -6.86
N ILE A 250 2.18 29.31 -7.49
CA ILE A 250 2.29 30.22 -8.65
C ILE A 250 1.49 29.69 -9.86
N LYS A 251 1.50 28.39 -10.06
CA LYS A 251 0.84 27.74 -11.17
C LYS A 251 -0.68 27.90 -11.12
N TYR A 252 -1.26 27.75 -9.92
CA TYR A 252 -2.70 27.76 -9.71
C TYR A 252 -3.26 29.09 -9.18
N THR A 253 -2.41 30.09 -9.04
CA THR A 253 -2.80 31.48 -8.79
C THR A 253 -2.68 32.27 -10.09
N ASP A 254 -3.76 32.86 -10.54
CA ASP A 254 -3.74 33.72 -11.73
C ASP A 254 -3.36 35.14 -11.34
N GLU A 255 -3.91 35.69 -10.24
CA GLU A 255 -3.62 37.00 -9.65
C GLU A 255 -3.71 36.94 -8.11
N GLY A 256 -2.92 37.72 -7.39
CA GLY A 256 -2.98 37.80 -5.92
C GLY A 256 -1.64 37.64 -5.22
N SER A 257 -1.63 36.88 -4.12
CA SER A 257 -0.42 36.67 -3.31
C SER A 257 -0.20 35.21 -2.91
N ILE A 258 1.06 34.95 -2.60
CA ILE A 258 1.50 33.71 -1.94
C ILE A 258 2.25 34.12 -0.68
N ASP A 259 1.75 33.66 0.46
CA ASP A 259 2.30 33.99 1.77
C ASP A 259 3.02 32.76 2.34
N ILE A 260 4.26 32.96 2.77
CA ILE A 260 5.04 31.95 3.49
C ILE A 260 5.01 32.33 4.97
N LEU A 261 4.36 31.50 5.77
CA LEU A 261 4.17 31.70 7.19
C LEU A 261 5.02 30.70 7.98
N LEU A 262 5.72 31.22 8.99
CA LEU A 262 6.47 30.43 9.97
C LEU A 262 5.82 30.60 11.35
N ASP A 263 5.57 29.47 12.01
CA ASP A 263 5.12 29.45 13.40
C ASP A 263 6.02 28.46 14.19
N GLU A 264 6.52 28.94 15.32
CA GLU A 264 7.46 28.19 16.18
C GLU A 264 6.71 27.60 17.37
N ASP A 265 6.64 26.29 17.45
CA ASP A 265 6.27 25.56 18.67
C ASP A 265 7.55 25.04 19.34
N LYS A 266 7.45 24.62 20.62
CA LYS A 266 8.59 24.21 21.47
C LYS A 266 9.51 23.14 20.85
N LYS A 267 9.03 22.37 19.91
CA LYS A 267 9.76 21.24 19.28
C LYS A 267 9.78 21.28 17.77
N PHE A 268 8.91 22.02 17.16
CA PHE A 268 8.72 22.03 15.71
C PHE A 268 8.60 23.44 15.17
N VAL A 269 9.00 23.59 13.93
CA VAL A 269 8.69 24.78 13.14
C VAL A 269 7.60 24.39 12.15
N ASN A 270 6.45 25.01 12.27
CA ASN A 270 5.35 24.86 11.32
C ASN A 270 5.55 25.86 10.19
N ILE A 271 5.52 25.38 8.97
CA ILE A 271 5.71 26.23 7.79
C ILE A 271 4.49 26.06 6.90
N ALA A 272 3.82 27.16 6.58
CA ALA A 272 2.69 27.16 5.67
C ALA A 272 3.02 27.97 4.41
N VAL A 273 2.67 27.42 3.26
CA VAL A 273 2.62 28.12 1.97
C VAL A 273 1.16 28.33 1.64
N LYS A 274 0.69 29.57 1.70
CA LYS A 274 -0.70 29.94 1.46
C LYS A 274 -0.81 30.70 0.16
N ASP A 275 -1.67 30.25 -0.75
CA ASP A 275 -1.98 30.94 -2.01
C ASP A 275 -3.41 31.49 -2.02
N THR A 276 -3.67 32.47 -2.88
CA THR A 276 -5.00 33.03 -3.16
C THR A 276 -5.54 32.52 -4.51
N GLY A 277 -5.14 31.30 -4.90
CA GLY A 277 -5.48 30.73 -6.19
C GLY A 277 -6.89 30.11 -6.26
N ILE A 278 -7.09 29.25 -7.23
CA ILE A 278 -8.41 28.64 -7.51
C ILE A 278 -8.91 27.70 -6.40
N GLY A 279 -8.04 27.30 -5.48
CA GLY A 279 -8.35 26.32 -4.45
C GLY A 279 -8.59 24.90 -4.96
N ILE A 280 -8.90 23.99 -4.04
CA ILE A 280 -9.07 22.55 -4.27
C ILE A 280 -10.45 22.14 -3.77
N PRO A 281 -11.25 21.38 -4.58
CA PRO A 281 -12.50 20.81 -4.12
C PRO A 281 -12.31 19.89 -2.91
N GLN A 282 -13.26 19.89 -1.98
CA GLN A 282 -13.18 19.11 -0.73
C GLN A 282 -13.00 17.60 -0.96
N GLU A 283 -13.62 17.07 -2.02
CA GLU A 283 -13.54 15.67 -2.42
C GLU A 283 -12.14 15.25 -2.89
N ASP A 284 -11.34 16.21 -3.35
CA ASP A 284 -10.00 15.96 -3.89
C ASP A 284 -8.88 16.12 -2.86
N LEU A 285 -9.14 16.75 -1.70
CA LEU A 285 -8.12 17.05 -0.70
C LEU A 285 -7.33 15.83 -0.22
N ASN A 286 -7.99 14.69 -0.06
CA ASN A 286 -7.34 13.46 0.35
C ASN A 286 -6.49 12.83 -0.75
N ARG A 287 -6.73 13.22 -2.02
CA ARG A 287 -6.13 12.60 -3.19
C ARG A 287 -5.01 13.39 -3.84
N VAL A 288 -4.87 14.68 -3.49
CA VAL A 288 -3.85 15.56 -4.10
C VAL A 288 -2.41 15.08 -3.90
N PHE A 289 -2.18 14.21 -2.92
CA PHE A 289 -0.90 13.57 -2.67
C PHE A 289 -0.72 12.20 -3.35
N GLU A 290 -1.76 11.72 -4.07
CA GLU A 290 -1.64 10.51 -4.89
C GLU A 290 -0.78 10.79 -6.13
N ARG A 291 -0.01 9.83 -6.57
CA ARG A 291 0.87 9.94 -7.75
C ARG A 291 0.04 10.10 -9.01
N PHE A 292 0.42 11.04 -9.87
CA PHE A 292 -0.27 11.40 -11.12
C PHE A 292 -1.69 11.92 -10.92
N TYR A 293 -2.10 12.19 -9.67
CA TYR A 293 -3.42 12.76 -9.42
C TYR A 293 -3.46 14.22 -9.84
N ARG A 294 -4.56 14.61 -10.46
CA ARG A 294 -4.82 15.98 -10.95
C ARG A 294 -6.32 16.23 -10.88
N VAL A 295 -6.72 17.30 -10.20
CA VAL A 295 -8.12 17.70 -10.02
C VAL A 295 -8.81 17.93 -11.39
N ASP A 296 -8.13 18.64 -12.30
CA ASP A 296 -8.62 18.87 -13.67
C ASP A 296 -7.53 18.47 -14.68
N LYS A 297 -7.76 17.36 -15.37
CA LYS A 297 -6.85 16.83 -16.40
C LYS A 297 -6.73 17.74 -17.63
N ALA A 298 -7.78 18.47 -17.99
CA ALA A 298 -7.80 19.31 -19.19
C ALA A 298 -7.03 20.61 -18.96
N ARG A 299 -7.36 21.35 -17.91
CA ARG A 299 -6.65 22.58 -17.51
C ARG A 299 -5.18 22.33 -17.17
N SER A 300 -4.93 21.21 -16.48
CA SER A 300 -3.58 20.84 -16.07
C SER A 300 -2.66 20.48 -17.23
N ARG A 301 -3.17 20.00 -18.40
CA ARG A 301 -2.34 19.78 -19.59
C ARG A 301 -1.87 21.11 -20.20
N ALA A 302 -2.72 22.11 -20.22
CA ALA A 302 -2.37 23.43 -20.73
C ALA A 302 -1.29 24.15 -19.86
N VAL A 303 -1.36 23.94 -18.55
CA VAL A 303 -0.49 24.61 -17.56
C VAL A 303 0.77 23.77 -17.21
N GLY A 304 0.83 22.50 -17.67
CA GLY A 304 1.96 21.59 -17.41
C GLY A 304 1.98 20.99 -16.00
N GLY A 305 2.73 19.94 -15.81
CA GLY A 305 2.98 19.28 -14.52
C GLY A 305 2.71 17.78 -14.54
N THR A 306 3.55 17.04 -13.83
CA THR A 306 3.58 15.57 -13.81
C THR A 306 2.53 14.95 -12.89
N GLY A 307 2.03 15.68 -11.89
CA GLY A 307 1.22 15.14 -10.80
C GLY A 307 2.03 14.31 -9.80
N LEU A 308 3.36 14.40 -9.84
CA LEU A 308 4.26 13.71 -8.93
C LEU A 308 4.77 14.62 -7.80
N GLY A 309 4.84 15.92 -8.02
CA GLY A 309 5.46 16.86 -7.08
C GLY A 309 4.89 16.80 -5.67
N LEU A 310 3.55 16.78 -5.50
CA LEU A 310 2.94 16.70 -4.15
C LEU A 310 3.12 15.32 -3.51
N ALA A 311 3.18 14.25 -4.30
CA ALA A 311 3.52 12.92 -3.77
C ALA A 311 4.96 12.89 -3.24
N ILE A 312 5.91 13.49 -3.98
CA ILE A 312 7.30 13.62 -3.54
C ILE A 312 7.39 14.47 -2.27
N VAL A 313 6.67 15.60 -2.21
CA VAL A 313 6.57 16.46 -1.02
C VAL A 313 6.14 15.66 0.19
N LYS A 314 5.05 14.91 0.09
CA LYS A 314 4.54 14.07 1.17
C LYS A 314 5.60 13.10 1.68
N HIS A 315 6.25 12.36 0.79
CA HIS A 315 7.25 11.36 1.17
C HIS A 315 8.50 11.98 1.81
N ILE A 316 8.99 13.12 1.30
CA ILE A 316 10.12 13.82 1.92
C ILE A 316 9.75 14.28 3.33
N ILE A 317 8.56 14.82 3.54
CA ILE A 317 8.10 15.27 4.85
C ILE A 317 7.92 14.08 5.81
N GLU A 318 7.37 12.97 5.35
CA GLU A 318 7.26 11.73 6.13
C GLU A 318 8.64 11.18 6.51
N ALA A 319 9.63 11.22 5.60
CA ALA A 319 11.01 10.86 5.88
C ALA A 319 11.68 11.76 6.93
N HIS A 320 11.21 13.00 7.09
CA HIS A 320 11.62 13.91 8.17
C HIS A 320 10.84 13.69 9.49
N ASN A 321 10.06 12.59 9.62
CA ASN A 321 9.16 12.32 10.73
C ASN A 321 8.18 13.48 11.01
N SER A 322 7.77 14.16 9.96
CA SER A 322 6.85 15.29 9.98
C SER A 322 5.57 14.96 9.21
N LYS A 323 4.61 15.89 9.26
CA LYS A 323 3.32 15.72 8.58
C LYS A 323 3.06 16.91 7.67
N ILE A 324 2.49 16.62 6.49
CA ILE A 324 1.94 17.65 5.61
C ILE A 324 0.42 17.67 5.77
N ILE A 325 -0.14 18.87 5.83
CA ILE A 325 -1.59 19.10 5.93
C ILE A 325 -1.96 20.06 4.82
N VAL A 326 -3.05 19.79 4.12
CA VAL A 326 -3.64 20.68 3.12
C VAL A 326 -4.99 21.19 3.63
N GLN A 327 -5.20 22.49 3.49
CA GLN A 327 -6.47 23.17 3.73
C GLN A 327 -6.75 24.02 2.52
N SER A 328 -7.94 23.91 1.97
CA SER A 328 -8.30 24.66 0.76
C SER A 328 -9.81 24.79 0.65
N ARG A 329 -10.22 25.90 0.02
CA ARG A 329 -11.59 26.12 -0.44
C ARG A 329 -11.58 26.58 -1.88
N LEU A 330 -12.45 25.98 -2.66
CA LEU A 330 -12.58 26.34 -4.08
C LEU A 330 -12.92 27.84 -4.22
N GLY A 331 -12.10 28.56 -4.99
CA GLY A 331 -12.21 30.00 -5.18
C GLY A 331 -11.56 30.90 -4.12
N GLU A 332 -11.02 30.32 -3.02
CA GLU A 332 -10.38 31.09 -1.94
C GLU A 332 -8.86 30.82 -1.82
N GLY A 333 -8.36 29.76 -2.47
CA GLY A 333 -6.97 29.31 -2.42
C GLY A 333 -6.71 28.13 -1.51
N SER A 334 -5.44 27.84 -1.25
CA SER A 334 -4.98 26.69 -0.47
C SER A 334 -3.88 27.08 0.51
#